data_29b4b303622938d093ac8d5522f0f47e
#
_entry.id   29b4b303622938d093ac8d5522f0f47e
#
_cell.length_a   1.000
_cell.length_b   1.000
_cell.length_c   1.000
_cell.angle_alpha   90.00
_cell.angle_beta   90.00
_cell.angle_gamma   90.00
#
_symmetry.space_group_name_H-M   'P 1'
#
loop_
_entity.id
_entity.type
_entity.pdbx_description
1 polymer ?
#
loop_
_entity_poly.entity_id
_entity_poly.type
_entity_poly.pdbx_seq_one_letter_code
_entity_poly.pdbx_strand_id
1 'polypeptide(L)'
;NAAMKSYLEKGLLREVGEGFVYLHRTISTGVRHGLMMALDLEQYDYTPGAKSLIRATEQTIPERLPPRVEIRKGAVLELPHIMVLVDDPENLLLGTLEQALPQLTQCYDFDLMQQSGHLTGWLVQQEELLARLADILGTLCRKGDGLLFAMGDGNHSLATAKACWEQLKPTLSGSERECHPARYALCEIVNLHDEAMVFEPIHRVLFSVDEKALERETGITAQSMPPLQQLQPLLDEYLKAHPETKIDYVHGSKAALELGAREGNLALLMPPFDKSSLYDIVRRDGVLVRKSFSLGEAPDKRFYLEARKITR
;
A
#
# COMPACT_ATOMS: atom_id res chain seq x y z
N ASN A 1 -0.07 15.25 -17.79
CA ASN A 1 0.98 14.76 -18.71
C ASN A 1 1.89 15.88 -19.23
N ALA A 2 1.36 17.06 -19.64
CA ALA A 2 2.18 18.18 -20.11
C ALA A 2 3.19 18.68 -19.05
N ALA A 3 2.77 18.77 -17.81
CA ALA A 3 3.67 19.15 -16.70
C ALA A 3 4.82 18.18 -16.52
N MET A 4 4.58 16.85 -16.58
CA MET A 4 5.62 15.83 -16.48
C MET A 4 6.69 15.97 -17.56
N LYS A 5 6.27 16.22 -18.83
CA LYS A 5 7.19 16.48 -19.93
C LYS A 5 8.01 17.74 -19.68
N SER A 6 7.33 18.83 -19.29
CA SER A 6 8.00 20.10 -18.97
C SER A 6 9.02 19.95 -17.82
N TYR A 7 8.75 19.12 -16.82
CA TYR A 7 9.68 18.89 -15.71
C TYR A 7 10.93 18.15 -16.17
N LEU A 8 10.79 17.17 -17.06
CA LEU A 8 11.93 16.50 -17.71
C LEU A 8 12.76 17.46 -18.58
N GLU A 9 12.09 18.23 -19.44
CA GLU A 9 12.75 19.20 -20.33
C GLU A 9 13.51 20.29 -19.58
N LYS A 10 12.96 20.72 -18.44
CA LYS A 10 13.60 21.74 -17.57
C LYS A 10 14.65 21.18 -16.62
N GLY A 11 14.87 19.88 -16.61
CA GLY A 11 15.82 19.24 -15.71
C GLY A 11 15.49 19.41 -14.22
N LEU A 12 14.18 19.51 -13.87
CA LEU A 12 13.74 19.62 -12.47
C LEU A 12 13.87 18.31 -11.71
N LEU A 13 13.98 17.20 -12.41
CA LEU A 13 14.22 15.88 -11.86
C LEU A 13 15.68 15.47 -12.16
N ARG A 14 16.39 15.03 -11.13
CA ARG A 14 17.76 14.52 -11.26
C ARG A 14 17.71 13.00 -11.44
N GLU A 15 18.36 12.49 -12.45
CA GLU A 15 18.58 11.06 -12.62
C GLU A 15 19.67 10.59 -11.64
N VAL A 16 19.36 9.58 -10.84
CA VAL A 16 20.30 9.04 -9.82
C VAL A 16 21.01 7.77 -10.32
N GLY A 17 20.53 7.14 -11.38
CA GLY A 17 21.13 5.95 -11.98
C GLY A 17 20.13 4.82 -12.20
N GLU A 18 20.66 3.68 -12.67
CA GLU A 18 19.92 2.42 -12.80
C GLU A 18 20.18 1.56 -11.56
N GLY A 19 19.12 1.00 -10.97
CA GLY A 19 19.20 0.19 -9.77
C GLY A 19 17.98 0.36 -8.87
N PHE A 20 18.11 -0.06 -7.62
CA PHE A 20 17.13 0.21 -6.58
C PHE A 20 17.60 1.40 -5.74
N VAL A 21 16.67 1.98 -4.96
CA VAL A 21 17.03 2.98 -3.95
C VAL A 21 16.61 2.45 -2.58
N TYR A 22 17.59 2.21 -1.72
CA TYR A 22 17.34 1.96 -0.31
C TYR A 22 17.14 3.29 0.40
N LEU A 23 16.14 3.39 1.25
CA LEU A 23 15.81 4.66 1.90
C LEU A 23 15.48 4.50 3.38
N HIS A 24 15.85 5.53 4.14
CA HIS A 24 15.38 5.78 5.48
C HIS A 24 14.42 6.96 5.45
N ARG A 25 13.22 6.76 5.95
CA ARG A 25 12.23 7.81 6.11
C ARG A 25 11.91 7.98 7.59
N THR A 26 12.29 9.11 8.17
CA THR A 26 11.85 9.47 9.51
C THR A 26 10.38 9.90 9.45
N ILE A 27 9.56 9.21 10.22
CA ILE A 27 8.12 9.44 10.34
C ILE A 27 7.75 9.62 11.82
N SER A 28 6.49 9.85 12.13
CA SER A 28 6.02 10.08 13.51
C SER A 28 6.30 8.92 14.47
N THR A 29 6.39 7.69 13.96
CA THR A 29 6.59 6.46 14.74
C THR A 29 8.05 5.97 14.79
N GLY A 30 8.97 6.61 14.08
CA GLY A 30 10.38 6.23 14.04
C GLY A 30 11.00 6.36 12.64
N VAL A 31 12.02 5.56 12.36
CA VAL A 31 12.63 5.48 11.04
C VAL A 31 12.12 4.25 10.31
N ARG A 32 11.39 4.49 9.21
CA ARG A 32 10.92 3.42 8.32
C ARG A 32 11.99 3.14 7.26
N HIS A 33 12.33 1.87 7.10
CA HIS A 33 13.25 1.39 6.09
C HIS A 33 12.48 0.93 4.86
N GLY A 34 12.88 1.38 3.69
CA GLY A 34 12.20 1.08 2.43
C GLY A 34 13.16 0.76 1.30
N LEU A 35 12.72 -0.03 0.34
CA LEU A 35 13.41 -0.30 -0.90
C LEU A 35 12.54 0.10 -2.07
N MET A 36 12.94 1.16 -2.78
CA MET A 36 12.28 1.55 -4.03
C MET A 36 12.72 0.62 -5.14
N MET A 37 11.76 -0.11 -5.71
CA MET A 37 12.00 -1.00 -6.85
C MET A 37 10.78 -1.05 -7.78
N ALA A 38 11.00 -1.41 -9.03
CA ALA A 38 9.94 -1.59 -10.01
C ALA A 38 9.47 -3.05 -10.01
N LEU A 39 8.20 -3.27 -9.66
CA LEU A 39 7.58 -4.59 -9.61
C LEU A 39 6.95 -4.96 -10.96
N ASP A 40 7.15 -6.21 -11.39
CA ASP A 40 6.55 -6.74 -12.63
C ASP A 40 5.05 -6.93 -12.46
N LEU A 41 4.26 -6.16 -13.21
CA LEU A 41 2.80 -6.20 -13.20
C LEU A 41 2.23 -7.54 -13.71
N GLU A 42 3.00 -8.36 -14.42
CA GLU A 42 2.59 -9.72 -14.78
C GLU A 42 2.52 -10.65 -13.54
N GLN A 43 3.22 -10.30 -12.46
CA GLN A 43 3.21 -11.02 -11.19
C GLN A 43 2.18 -10.47 -10.20
N TYR A 44 1.42 -9.44 -10.58
CA TYR A 44 0.39 -8.82 -9.74
C TYR A 44 -1.00 -9.17 -10.24
N ASP A 45 -1.83 -9.62 -9.30
CA ASP A 45 -3.26 -9.83 -9.52
C ASP A 45 -4.04 -9.33 -8.30
N TYR A 46 -5.02 -8.47 -8.55
CA TYR A 46 -5.89 -7.90 -7.51
C TYR A 46 -7.27 -8.54 -7.46
N THR A 47 -7.50 -9.62 -8.25
CA THR A 47 -8.77 -10.34 -8.19
C THR A 47 -8.88 -11.14 -6.89
N PRO A 48 -10.07 -11.25 -6.29
CA PRO A 48 -10.25 -12.06 -5.10
C PRO A 48 -9.85 -13.50 -5.32
N GLY A 49 -9.04 -14.05 -4.41
CA GLY A 49 -8.55 -15.42 -4.49
C GLY A 49 -7.36 -15.65 -5.43
N ALA A 50 -6.74 -14.58 -5.95
CA ALA A 50 -5.53 -14.66 -6.75
C ALA A 50 -4.41 -15.44 -6.05
N LYS A 51 -3.57 -16.12 -6.85
CA LYS A 51 -2.41 -16.92 -6.38
C LYS A 51 -1.07 -16.34 -6.86
N SER A 52 -1.08 -15.10 -7.38
CA SER A 52 0.10 -14.40 -7.86
C SER A 52 1.11 -14.10 -6.74
N LEU A 53 2.36 -13.78 -7.11
CA LEU A 53 3.42 -13.40 -6.16
C LEU A 53 3.09 -12.12 -5.40
N ILE A 54 2.36 -11.21 -6.04
CA ILE A 54 1.96 -9.90 -5.50
C ILE A 54 0.44 -9.88 -5.43
N ARG A 55 -0.14 -9.64 -4.25
CA ARG A 55 -1.59 -9.65 -4.05
C ARG A 55 -2.09 -8.38 -3.37
N ALA A 56 -3.32 -8.00 -3.72
CA ALA A 56 -4.04 -6.97 -2.98
C ALA A 56 -4.39 -7.46 -1.56
N THR A 57 -4.37 -6.56 -0.61
CA THR A 57 -4.83 -6.82 0.77
C THR A 57 -6.28 -6.36 0.99
N GLU A 58 -6.75 -5.40 0.20
CA GLU A 58 -8.13 -4.94 0.20
C GLU A 58 -8.76 -5.14 -1.18
N GLN A 59 -10.07 -5.31 -1.22
CA GLN A 59 -10.80 -5.40 -2.47
C GLN A 59 -10.63 -4.13 -3.31
N THR A 60 -10.19 -4.30 -4.54
CA THR A 60 -10.14 -3.23 -5.52
C THR A 60 -11.54 -2.91 -6.02
N ILE A 61 -11.91 -1.64 -6.00
CA ILE A 61 -13.21 -1.15 -6.46
C ILE A 61 -13.08 -0.81 -7.95
N PRO A 62 -13.65 -1.61 -8.88
CA PRO A 62 -13.44 -1.44 -10.33
C PRO A 62 -13.86 -0.07 -10.84
N GLU A 63 -14.92 0.52 -10.29
CA GLU A 63 -15.47 1.81 -10.69
C GLU A 63 -14.52 2.99 -10.43
N ARG A 64 -13.52 2.77 -9.55
CA ARG A 64 -12.48 3.76 -9.24
C ARG A 64 -11.29 3.74 -10.21
N LEU A 65 -11.17 2.73 -11.05
CA LEU A 65 -10.04 2.58 -11.96
C LEU A 65 -10.12 3.49 -13.20
N PRO A 66 -11.26 3.62 -13.93
CA PRO A 66 -11.29 4.36 -15.19
C PRO A 66 -10.76 5.80 -15.11
N PRO A 67 -11.14 6.65 -14.15
CA PRO A 67 -10.59 8.00 -14.06
C PRO A 67 -9.07 8.02 -13.83
N ARG A 68 -8.55 7.05 -13.07
CA ARG A 68 -7.11 6.93 -12.78
C ARG A 68 -6.33 6.42 -13.99
N VAL A 69 -6.92 5.49 -14.75
CA VAL A 69 -6.36 5.00 -16.02
C VAL A 69 -6.18 6.15 -16.99
N GLU A 70 -7.17 7.02 -17.16
CA GLU A 70 -7.08 8.18 -18.03
C GLU A 70 -5.98 9.16 -17.60
N ILE A 71 -5.73 9.33 -16.30
CA ILE A 71 -4.62 10.15 -15.80
C ILE A 71 -3.27 9.51 -16.10
N ARG A 72 -3.12 8.18 -15.88
CA ARG A 72 -1.87 7.46 -16.11
C ARG A 72 -1.58 7.22 -17.59
N LYS A 73 -2.61 7.07 -18.41
CA LYS A 73 -2.48 6.83 -19.84
C LYS A 73 -1.72 7.98 -20.51
N GLY A 74 -0.62 7.65 -21.18
CA GLY A 74 0.26 8.63 -21.81
C GLY A 74 1.11 9.45 -20.83
N ALA A 75 1.17 9.10 -19.55
CA ALA A 75 2.15 9.66 -18.63
C ALA A 75 3.55 9.20 -19.01
N VAL A 76 4.52 10.10 -18.93
CA VAL A 76 5.95 9.81 -19.21
C VAL A 76 6.71 9.42 -17.95
N LEU A 77 6.18 9.78 -16.81
CA LEU A 77 6.73 9.51 -15.48
C LEU A 77 5.68 8.87 -14.58
N GLU A 78 6.13 8.06 -13.65
CA GLU A 78 5.39 7.73 -12.44
C GLU A 78 6.13 8.25 -11.21
N LEU A 79 5.38 8.76 -10.28
CA LEU A 79 5.78 9.18 -8.94
C LEU A 79 4.74 8.57 -7.98
N PRO A 80 4.74 7.25 -7.81
CA PRO A 80 3.65 6.56 -7.16
C PRO A 80 3.74 6.65 -5.65
N HIS A 81 2.58 6.62 -5.04
CA HIS A 81 2.37 6.39 -3.64
C HIS A 81 1.90 4.93 -3.48
N ILE A 82 2.82 3.99 -3.62
CA ILE A 82 2.55 2.56 -3.54
C ILE A 82 3.50 1.94 -2.54
N MET A 83 2.97 1.48 -1.43
CA MET A 83 3.69 0.74 -0.40
C MET A 83 3.32 -0.73 -0.48
N VAL A 84 4.32 -1.56 -0.53
CA VAL A 84 4.21 -3.01 -0.63
C VAL A 84 4.93 -3.65 0.54
N LEU A 85 4.29 -4.58 1.20
CA LEU A 85 4.82 -5.26 2.37
C LEU A 85 5.52 -6.56 1.98
N VAL A 86 6.59 -6.89 2.68
CA VAL A 86 7.23 -8.20 2.66
C VAL A 86 7.20 -8.80 4.07
N ASP A 87 6.88 -10.09 4.18
CA ASP A 87 6.88 -10.83 5.45
C ASP A 87 8.26 -11.41 5.71
N ASP A 88 9.12 -10.63 6.36
CA ASP A 88 10.52 -10.97 6.64
C ASP A 88 10.84 -10.78 8.14
N PRO A 89 10.39 -11.71 9.01
CA PRO A 89 10.59 -11.58 10.46
C PRO A 89 12.07 -11.60 10.89
N GLU A 90 12.95 -12.15 10.06
CA GLU A 90 14.39 -12.19 10.30
C GLU A 90 15.11 -10.93 9.76
N ASN A 91 14.38 -10.01 9.12
CA ASN A 91 14.87 -8.79 8.47
C ASN A 91 16.06 -9.04 7.53
N LEU A 92 15.99 -10.09 6.75
CA LEU A 92 17.06 -10.48 5.84
C LEU A 92 17.23 -9.49 4.68
N LEU A 93 16.12 -9.02 4.10
CA LEU A 93 16.12 -8.17 2.92
C LEU A 93 16.67 -6.77 3.24
N LEU A 94 15.99 -6.02 4.09
CA LEU A 94 16.38 -4.65 4.42
C LEU A 94 17.58 -4.62 5.36
N GLY A 95 17.74 -5.59 6.25
CA GLY A 95 18.92 -5.75 7.11
C GLY A 95 20.21 -6.01 6.32
N THR A 96 20.14 -6.70 5.17
CA THR A 96 21.29 -6.84 4.26
C THR A 96 21.70 -5.48 3.65
N LEU A 97 20.73 -4.65 3.29
CA LEU A 97 20.97 -3.31 2.77
C LEU A 97 21.54 -2.38 3.83
N GLU A 98 21.03 -2.47 5.06
CA GLU A 98 21.55 -1.71 6.21
C GLU A 98 23.02 -2.00 6.46
N GLN A 99 23.40 -3.28 6.43
CA GLN A 99 24.81 -3.69 6.56
C GLN A 99 25.70 -3.23 5.39
N ALA A 100 25.11 -3.05 4.21
CA ALA A 100 25.82 -2.62 3.01
C ALA A 100 25.98 -1.10 2.90
N LEU A 101 25.32 -0.29 3.75
CA LEU A 101 25.33 1.18 3.68
C LEU A 101 26.72 1.82 3.46
N PRO A 102 27.80 1.36 4.13
CA PRO A 102 29.12 1.95 3.91
C PRO A 102 29.67 1.79 2.48
N GLN A 103 29.08 0.89 1.69
CA GLN A 103 29.47 0.60 0.30
C GLN A 103 28.51 1.22 -0.72
N LEU A 104 27.39 1.79 -0.27
CA LEU A 104 26.37 2.37 -1.13
C LEU A 104 26.66 3.86 -1.39
N THR A 105 26.23 4.34 -2.55
CA THR A 105 26.31 5.76 -2.89
C THR A 105 25.05 6.47 -2.40
N GLN A 106 25.22 7.42 -1.49
CA GLN A 106 24.12 8.28 -1.03
C GLN A 106 23.68 9.20 -2.17
N CYS A 107 22.38 9.16 -2.48
CA CYS A 107 21.76 9.93 -3.57
C CYS A 107 21.20 11.26 -3.08
N TYR A 108 20.61 11.28 -1.91
CA TYR A 108 19.96 12.44 -1.29
C TYR A 108 19.86 12.26 0.22
N ASP A 109 19.76 13.41 0.91
CA ASP A 109 19.66 13.52 2.35
C ASP A 109 19.07 14.91 2.69
N PHE A 110 17.80 14.98 3.10
CA PHE A 110 17.14 16.27 3.36
C PHE A 110 15.84 16.13 4.14
N ASP A 111 15.42 17.24 4.74
CA ASP A 111 14.13 17.37 5.41
C ASP A 111 13.00 17.56 4.41
N LEU A 112 11.89 16.84 4.63
CA LEU A 112 10.69 16.97 3.82
C LEU A 112 9.91 18.24 4.20
N MET A 113 9.27 18.85 3.21
CA MET A 113 8.42 20.02 3.44
C MET A 113 7.27 19.70 4.41
N GLN A 114 6.69 20.74 5.02
CA GLN A 114 5.57 20.64 5.94
C GLN A 114 5.82 19.73 7.16
N GLN A 115 7.06 19.64 7.61
CA GLN A 115 7.46 18.82 8.76
C GLN A 115 7.09 17.33 8.60
N SER A 116 7.12 16.83 7.36
CA SER A 116 6.78 15.44 7.05
C SER A 116 7.95 14.46 7.26
N GLY A 117 8.94 14.86 8.08
CA GLY A 117 10.08 14.05 8.45
C GLY A 117 11.32 14.29 7.58
N HIS A 118 12.23 13.34 7.62
CA HIS A 118 13.51 13.35 6.94
C HIS A 118 13.63 12.16 6.00
N LEU A 119 14.31 12.35 4.86
CA LEU A 119 14.48 11.29 3.87
C LEU A 119 15.94 11.21 3.44
N THR A 120 16.52 10.03 3.62
CA THR A 120 17.86 9.69 3.11
C THR A 120 17.75 8.51 2.16
N GLY A 121 18.42 8.56 1.01
CA GLY A 121 18.39 7.50 0.00
C GLY A 121 19.77 7.11 -0.52
N TRP A 122 19.95 5.81 -0.78
CA TRP A 122 21.19 5.23 -1.32
C TRP A 122 20.91 4.38 -2.54
N LEU A 123 21.73 4.55 -3.57
CA LEU A 123 21.65 3.76 -4.80
C LEU A 123 22.24 2.37 -4.58
N VAL A 124 21.46 1.35 -4.95
CA VAL A 124 21.80 -0.08 -4.89
C VAL A 124 21.94 -0.61 -6.31
N GLN A 125 23.18 -0.79 -6.78
CA GLN A 125 23.49 -1.22 -8.16
C GLN A 125 24.61 -2.27 -8.25
N GLN A 126 25.21 -2.65 -7.11
CA GLN A 126 26.29 -3.64 -7.05
C GLN A 126 25.74 -5.03 -7.39
N GLU A 127 26.30 -5.67 -8.41
CA GLU A 127 25.82 -6.97 -8.92
C GLU A 127 25.75 -8.05 -7.85
N GLU A 128 26.78 -8.16 -7.01
CA GLU A 128 26.84 -9.14 -5.92
C GLU A 128 25.72 -8.90 -4.89
N LEU A 129 25.45 -7.63 -4.56
CA LEU A 129 24.37 -7.27 -3.63
C LEU A 129 23.01 -7.56 -4.26
N LEU A 130 22.81 -7.20 -5.54
CA LEU A 130 21.57 -7.48 -6.26
C LEU A 130 21.30 -8.98 -6.35
N ALA A 131 22.33 -9.81 -6.62
CA ALA A 131 22.22 -11.26 -6.63
C ALA A 131 21.80 -11.79 -5.24
N ARG A 132 22.44 -11.27 -4.17
CA ARG A 132 22.06 -11.65 -2.79
C ARG A 132 20.62 -11.26 -2.44
N LEU A 133 20.17 -10.08 -2.84
CA LEU A 133 18.77 -9.67 -2.62
C LEU A 133 17.80 -10.59 -3.39
N ALA A 134 18.14 -10.98 -4.62
CA ALA A 134 17.32 -11.91 -5.40
C ALA A 134 17.21 -13.28 -4.72
N ASP A 135 18.30 -13.82 -4.15
CA ASP A 135 18.28 -15.09 -3.40
C ASP A 135 17.43 -14.99 -2.13
N ILE A 136 17.50 -13.85 -1.41
CA ILE A 136 16.66 -13.59 -0.24
C ILE A 136 15.20 -13.56 -0.64
N LEU A 137 14.84 -12.79 -1.68
CA LEU A 137 13.46 -12.72 -2.19
C LEU A 137 12.94 -14.09 -2.63
N GLY A 138 13.79 -14.90 -3.30
CA GLY A 138 13.47 -16.27 -3.66
C GLY A 138 13.20 -17.16 -2.43
N THR A 139 13.93 -16.95 -1.35
CA THR A 139 13.73 -17.68 -0.08
C THR A 139 12.44 -17.24 0.62
N LEU A 140 12.18 -15.94 0.70
CA LEU A 140 10.94 -15.39 1.29
C LEU A 140 9.71 -15.85 0.48
N CYS A 141 9.80 -15.87 -0.85
CA CYS A 141 8.73 -16.38 -1.70
C CYS A 141 8.39 -17.85 -1.41
N ARG A 142 9.40 -18.70 -1.23
CA ARG A 142 9.20 -20.13 -0.87
C ARG A 142 8.59 -20.27 0.53
N LYS A 143 9.09 -19.53 1.52
CA LYS A 143 8.51 -19.50 2.89
C LYS A 143 7.06 -19.00 2.88
N GLY A 144 6.73 -18.05 2.00
CA GLY A 144 5.40 -17.46 1.85
C GLY A 144 4.40 -18.25 1.02
N ASP A 145 4.71 -19.48 0.62
CA ASP A 145 3.85 -20.31 -0.25
C ASP A 145 3.41 -19.57 -1.54
N GLY A 146 4.37 -18.92 -2.18
CA GLY A 146 4.16 -18.14 -3.40
C GLY A 146 3.55 -16.75 -3.20
N LEU A 147 3.22 -16.33 -1.98
CA LEU A 147 2.91 -14.93 -1.65
C LEU A 147 4.20 -14.25 -1.19
N LEU A 148 4.80 -13.47 -2.06
CA LEU A 148 6.01 -12.71 -1.73
C LEU A 148 5.66 -11.32 -1.20
N PHE A 149 4.74 -10.63 -1.89
CA PHE A 149 4.39 -9.25 -1.58
C PHE A 149 2.89 -9.08 -1.38
N ALA A 150 2.52 -8.33 -0.34
CA ALA A 150 1.16 -7.93 -0.05
C ALA A 150 1.06 -6.39 -0.11
N MET A 151 -0.05 -5.86 -0.64
CA MET A 151 -0.23 -4.42 -0.69
C MET A 151 -0.37 -3.82 0.71
N GLY A 152 0.47 -2.84 1.05
CA GLY A 152 0.32 -2.04 2.27
C GLY A 152 -0.57 -0.82 2.06
N ASP A 153 -0.25 -0.01 1.07
CA ASP A 153 -1.05 1.15 0.66
C ASP A 153 -0.94 1.35 -0.86
N GLY A 154 -1.91 2.05 -1.46
CA GLY A 154 -1.91 2.30 -2.89
C GLY A 154 -2.53 1.19 -3.74
N ASN A 155 -3.41 0.32 -3.19
CA ASN A 155 -4.10 -0.75 -3.93
C ASN A 155 -4.66 -0.29 -5.28
N HIS A 156 -5.41 0.84 -5.30
CA HIS A 156 -5.97 1.37 -6.56
C HIS A 156 -4.89 1.92 -7.51
N SER A 157 -3.75 2.40 -6.99
CA SER A 157 -2.66 2.92 -7.83
C SER A 157 -1.95 1.78 -8.56
N LEU A 158 -1.65 0.67 -7.87
CA LEU A 158 -1.04 -0.50 -8.50
C LEU A 158 -2.03 -1.19 -9.47
N ALA A 159 -3.30 -1.32 -9.08
CA ALA A 159 -4.35 -1.84 -9.95
C ALA A 159 -4.53 -0.98 -11.22
N THR A 160 -4.40 0.36 -11.10
CA THR A 160 -4.42 1.27 -12.26
C THR A 160 -3.22 1.03 -13.16
N ALA A 161 -2.02 0.85 -12.61
CA ALA A 161 -0.82 0.53 -13.39
C ALA A 161 -1.01 -0.79 -14.15
N LYS A 162 -1.53 -1.83 -13.48
CA LYS A 162 -1.89 -3.11 -14.10
C LYS A 162 -2.90 -2.94 -15.22
N ALA A 163 -3.98 -2.21 -15.00
CA ALA A 163 -5.01 -1.97 -16.01
C ALA A 163 -4.45 -1.23 -17.26
N CYS A 164 -3.57 -0.23 -17.05
CA CYS A 164 -2.88 0.45 -18.16
C CYS A 164 -1.96 -0.50 -18.92
N TRP A 165 -1.23 -1.36 -18.22
CA TRP A 165 -0.38 -2.37 -18.85
C TRP A 165 -1.19 -3.37 -19.67
N GLU A 166 -2.30 -3.90 -19.15
CA GLU A 166 -3.17 -4.83 -19.85
C GLU A 166 -3.80 -4.23 -21.12
N GLN A 167 -4.05 -2.91 -21.12
CA GLN A 167 -4.51 -2.20 -22.33
C GLN A 167 -3.40 -1.98 -23.36
N LEU A 168 -2.17 -1.75 -22.91
CA LEU A 168 -1.03 -1.47 -23.77
C LEU A 168 -0.43 -2.75 -24.37
N LYS A 169 -0.27 -3.79 -23.57
CA LYS A 169 0.46 -5.01 -23.94
C LYS A 169 -0.02 -5.71 -25.22
N PRO A 170 -1.31 -5.72 -25.60
CA PRO A 170 -1.75 -6.29 -26.88
C PRO A 170 -1.23 -5.55 -28.10
N THR A 171 -0.85 -4.27 -27.97
CA THR A 171 -0.33 -3.43 -29.07
C THR A 171 1.16 -3.60 -29.32
N LEU A 172 1.85 -4.34 -28.44
CA LEU A 172 3.31 -4.54 -28.46
C LEU A 172 3.67 -5.92 -29.05
N SER A 173 4.82 -6.02 -29.71
CA SER A 173 5.44 -7.29 -30.09
C SER A 173 5.91 -8.08 -28.86
N GLY A 174 6.24 -9.37 -29.03
CA GLY A 174 6.72 -10.22 -27.93
C GLY A 174 7.95 -9.65 -27.22
N SER A 175 8.97 -9.28 -27.97
CA SER A 175 10.21 -8.68 -27.44
C SER A 175 10.01 -7.31 -26.80
N GLU A 176 9.09 -6.50 -27.33
CA GLU A 176 8.75 -5.21 -26.72
C GLU A 176 8.03 -5.38 -25.39
N ARG A 177 7.17 -6.37 -25.25
CA ARG A 177 6.47 -6.66 -23.99
C ARG A 177 7.43 -7.00 -22.85
N GLU A 178 8.50 -7.73 -23.16
CA GLU A 178 9.47 -8.16 -22.14
C GLU A 178 10.22 -7.01 -21.50
N CYS A 179 10.55 -5.97 -22.27
CA CYS A 179 11.38 -4.85 -21.81
C CYS A 179 10.65 -3.51 -21.72
N HIS A 180 9.33 -3.47 -21.92
CA HIS A 180 8.59 -2.21 -21.91
C HIS A 180 8.51 -1.63 -20.49
N PRO A 181 8.90 -0.36 -20.27
CA PRO A 181 8.90 0.24 -18.92
C PRO A 181 7.53 0.21 -18.22
N ALA A 182 6.43 0.35 -18.96
CA ALA A 182 5.07 0.30 -18.41
C ALA A 182 4.62 -1.09 -17.93
N ARG A 183 5.39 -2.17 -18.22
CA ARG A 183 5.20 -3.49 -17.63
C ARG A 183 5.45 -3.50 -16.12
N TYR A 184 6.22 -2.54 -15.65
CA TYR A 184 6.64 -2.45 -14.25
C TYR A 184 5.99 -1.25 -13.58
N ALA A 185 5.86 -1.30 -12.26
CA ALA A 185 5.39 -0.18 -11.45
C ALA A 185 6.35 0.06 -10.28
N LEU A 186 6.75 1.32 -10.09
CA LEU A 186 7.61 1.73 -8.97
C LEU A 186 6.83 1.63 -7.67
N CYS A 187 7.42 0.93 -6.69
CA CYS A 187 6.85 0.71 -5.36
C CYS A 187 7.92 0.86 -4.29
N GLU A 188 7.51 1.23 -3.09
CA GLU A 188 8.31 1.14 -1.87
C GLU A 188 8.04 -0.21 -1.20
N ILE A 189 9.05 -1.07 -1.09
CA ILE A 189 8.97 -2.33 -0.35
C ILE A 189 9.38 -2.06 1.09
N VAL A 190 8.52 -2.42 2.03
CA VAL A 190 8.74 -2.23 3.47
C VAL A 190 8.54 -3.57 4.18
N ASN A 191 9.37 -3.84 5.19
CA ASN A 191 9.17 -5.03 6.00
C ASN A 191 7.93 -4.88 6.88
N LEU A 192 7.03 -5.85 6.85
CA LEU A 192 5.86 -5.92 7.74
C LEU A 192 6.25 -5.78 9.22
N HIS A 193 7.44 -6.30 9.58
CA HIS A 193 7.95 -6.32 10.95
C HIS A 193 8.76 -5.07 11.34
N ASP A 194 8.95 -4.10 10.43
CA ASP A 194 9.58 -2.82 10.76
C ASP A 194 8.85 -2.17 11.95
N GLU A 195 9.60 -1.70 12.95
CA GLU A 195 9.04 -1.14 14.19
C GLU A 195 8.27 0.17 13.95
N ALA A 196 8.69 0.95 12.94
CA ALA A 196 8.00 2.17 12.54
C ALA A 196 6.67 1.89 11.81
N MET A 197 6.42 0.63 11.38
CA MET A 197 5.18 0.24 10.71
C MET A 197 4.09 -0.07 11.72
N VAL A 198 3.32 0.96 12.08
CA VAL A 198 2.17 0.85 12.97
C VAL A 198 0.89 0.69 12.15
N PHE A 199 0.13 -0.34 12.48
CA PHE A 199 -1.17 -0.64 11.88
C PHE A 199 -2.28 -0.09 12.76
N GLU A 200 -2.73 1.10 12.45
CA GLU A 200 -3.77 1.75 13.24
C GLU A 200 -5.16 1.21 12.88
N PRO A 201 -6.01 0.94 13.89
CA PRO A 201 -7.38 0.53 13.65
C PRO A 201 -8.17 1.68 13.02
N ILE A 202 -9.01 1.34 12.06
CA ILE A 202 -10.00 2.28 11.54
C ILE A 202 -11.34 1.97 12.19
N HIS A 203 -11.85 2.91 12.97
CA HIS A 203 -13.11 2.78 13.68
C HIS A 203 -14.30 3.02 12.74
N ARG A 204 -15.46 2.52 13.13
CA ARG A 204 -16.72 2.74 12.41
C ARG A 204 -17.60 3.67 13.22
N VAL A 205 -18.15 4.70 12.57
CA VAL A 205 -19.19 5.54 13.16
C VAL A 205 -20.45 5.43 12.32
N LEU A 206 -21.52 4.99 12.95
CA LEU A 206 -22.84 4.94 12.35
C LEU A 206 -23.56 6.24 12.68
N PHE A 207 -24.22 6.82 11.69
CA PHE A 207 -25.01 8.07 11.81
C PHE A 207 -26.47 7.76 11.56
N SER A 208 -27.36 8.41 12.28
CA SER A 208 -28.81 8.19 12.21
C SER A 208 -29.17 6.71 12.41
N VAL A 209 -28.54 6.08 13.40
CA VAL A 209 -28.75 4.68 13.73
C VAL A 209 -29.76 4.49 14.88
N ASP A 210 -30.68 3.57 14.75
CA ASP A 210 -31.44 3.03 15.88
C ASP A 210 -30.62 1.91 16.53
N GLU A 211 -29.95 2.21 17.65
CA GLU A 211 -29.10 1.26 18.36
C GLU A 211 -29.84 0.00 18.80
N LYS A 212 -31.12 0.11 19.19
CA LYS A 212 -31.93 -1.03 19.59
C LYS A 212 -32.31 -1.94 18.42
N ALA A 213 -32.55 -1.35 17.25
CA ALA A 213 -32.77 -2.10 16.03
C ALA A 213 -31.49 -2.82 15.60
N LEU A 214 -30.35 -2.11 15.61
CA LEU A 214 -29.04 -2.70 15.30
C LEU A 214 -28.73 -3.89 16.20
N GLU A 215 -28.85 -3.73 17.50
CA GLU A 215 -28.61 -4.81 18.48
C GLU A 215 -29.54 -6.01 18.24
N ARG A 216 -30.84 -5.76 18.07
CA ARG A 216 -31.83 -6.83 17.86
C ARG A 216 -31.58 -7.61 16.58
N GLU A 217 -31.16 -6.95 15.50
CA GLU A 217 -31.02 -7.54 14.16
C GLU A 217 -29.64 -8.17 13.92
N THR A 218 -28.59 -7.64 14.57
CA THR A 218 -27.21 -8.04 14.30
C THR A 218 -26.45 -8.52 15.54
N GLY A 219 -26.95 -8.24 16.76
CA GLY A 219 -26.22 -8.45 18.02
C GLY A 219 -25.07 -7.47 18.25
N ILE A 220 -24.93 -6.42 17.43
CA ILE A 220 -23.83 -5.45 17.53
C ILE A 220 -24.22 -4.34 18.49
N THR A 221 -23.31 -4.04 19.43
CA THR A 221 -23.37 -2.87 20.32
C THR A 221 -21.99 -2.21 20.39
N ALA A 222 -21.88 -1.02 21.01
CA ALA A 222 -20.59 -0.38 21.26
C ALA A 222 -19.63 -1.23 22.10
N GLN A 223 -20.15 -2.12 22.95
CA GLN A 223 -19.38 -2.96 23.88
C GLN A 223 -19.17 -4.39 23.38
N SER A 224 -19.99 -4.85 22.42
CA SER A 224 -19.98 -6.22 21.91
C SER A 224 -20.12 -6.25 20.41
N MET A 225 -19.10 -6.77 19.74
CA MET A 225 -19.09 -6.91 18.29
C MET A 225 -18.25 -8.13 17.88
N PRO A 226 -18.57 -8.79 16.77
CA PRO A 226 -17.75 -9.89 16.25
C PRO A 226 -16.44 -9.36 15.64
N PRO A 227 -15.47 -10.24 15.33
CA PRO A 227 -14.26 -9.86 14.62
C PRO A 227 -14.58 -9.13 13.31
N LEU A 228 -13.71 -8.21 12.91
CA LEU A 228 -13.93 -7.28 11.81
C LEU A 228 -14.37 -7.94 10.49
N GLN A 229 -13.84 -9.12 10.18
CA GLN A 229 -14.19 -9.89 8.97
C GLN A 229 -15.67 -10.31 8.95
N GLN A 230 -16.28 -10.49 10.11
CA GLN A 230 -17.72 -10.80 10.27
C GLN A 230 -18.56 -9.53 10.48
N LEU A 231 -18.01 -8.57 11.23
CA LEU A 231 -18.66 -7.29 11.55
C LEU A 231 -19.06 -6.52 10.28
N GLN A 232 -18.11 -6.34 9.34
CA GLN A 232 -18.38 -5.49 8.18
C GLN A 232 -19.48 -6.02 7.27
N PRO A 233 -19.56 -7.32 6.95
CA PRO A 233 -20.70 -7.88 6.21
C PRO A 233 -22.05 -7.66 6.92
N LEU A 234 -22.11 -7.85 8.24
CA LEU A 234 -23.32 -7.61 9.02
C LEU A 234 -23.76 -6.15 8.96
N LEU A 235 -22.81 -5.22 9.11
CA LEU A 235 -23.10 -3.79 8.95
C LEU A 235 -23.54 -3.44 7.53
N ASP A 236 -22.93 -4.03 6.51
CA ASP A 236 -23.31 -3.78 5.11
C ASP A 236 -24.74 -4.28 4.80
N GLU A 237 -25.17 -5.39 5.41
CA GLU A 237 -26.55 -5.89 5.30
C GLU A 237 -27.54 -4.99 6.06
N TYR A 238 -27.20 -4.60 7.27
CA TYR A 238 -28.00 -3.66 8.06
C TYR A 238 -28.21 -2.33 7.32
N LEU A 239 -27.15 -1.75 6.76
CA LEU A 239 -27.21 -0.49 6.00
C LEU A 239 -28.06 -0.59 4.73
N LYS A 240 -28.15 -1.75 4.10
CA LYS A 240 -29.05 -1.97 2.96
C LYS A 240 -30.52 -1.95 3.38
N ALA A 241 -30.83 -2.50 4.57
CA ALA A 241 -32.18 -2.51 5.12
C ALA A 241 -32.58 -1.14 5.72
N HIS A 242 -31.61 -0.36 6.16
CA HIS A 242 -31.79 0.93 6.84
C HIS A 242 -31.07 2.07 6.07
N PRO A 243 -31.62 2.54 4.94
CA PRO A 243 -30.95 3.52 4.05
C PRO A 243 -30.73 4.90 4.68
N GLU A 244 -31.46 5.24 5.76
CA GLU A 244 -31.26 6.43 6.59
C GLU A 244 -29.95 6.37 7.37
N THR A 245 -29.50 5.19 7.79
CA THR A 245 -28.24 4.99 8.51
C THR A 245 -27.06 5.10 7.54
N LYS A 246 -26.04 5.85 7.94
CA LYS A 246 -24.79 6.00 7.19
C LYS A 246 -23.63 5.50 8.02
N ILE A 247 -22.57 5.05 7.37
CA ILE A 247 -21.31 4.64 8.01
C ILE A 247 -20.17 5.51 7.52
N ASP A 248 -19.31 5.92 8.43
CA ASP A 248 -18.01 6.50 8.10
C ASP A 248 -16.87 5.75 8.81
N TYR A 249 -15.68 5.90 8.27
CA TYR A 249 -14.47 5.21 8.68
C TYR A 249 -13.49 6.23 9.25
N VAL A 250 -13.31 6.20 10.57
CA VAL A 250 -12.67 7.29 11.31
C VAL A 250 -11.34 6.82 11.91
N HIS A 251 -10.30 7.61 11.67
CA HIS A 251 -9.01 7.46 12.33
C HIS A 251 -9.03 8.07 13.73
N GLY A 252 -8.41 7.34 14.67
CA GLY A 252 -8.25 7.78 16.04
C GLY A 252 -9.52 7.61 16.87
N SER A 253 -9.37 6.96 18.02
CA SER A 253 -10.49 6.66 18.93
C SER A 253 -11.18 7.90 19.48
N LYS A 254 -10.40 8.99 19.74
CA LYS A 254 -10.96 10.25 20.22
C LYS A 254 -11.96 10.84 19.23
N ALA A 255 -11.58 10.97 17.97
CA ALA A 255 -12.46 11.48 16.92
C ALA A 255 -13.70 10.62 16.73
N ALA A 256 -13.54 9.29 16.75
CA ALA A 256 -14.65 8.35 16.64
C ALA A 256 -15.64 8.50 17.81
N LEU A 257 -15.14 8.61 19.04
CA LEU A 257 -15.96 8.81 20.23
C LEU A 257 -16.70 10.17 20.21
N GLU A 258 -16.04 11.24 19.82
CA GLU A 258 -16.65 12.58 19.70
C GLU A 258 -17.79 12.60 18.67
N LEU A 259 -17.65 11.86 17.56
CA LEU A 259 -18.71 11.72 16.58
C LEU A 259 -19.84 10.81 17.06
N GLY A 260 -19.49 9.68 17.70
CA GLY A 260 -20.45 8.71 18.22
C GLY A 260 -21.25 9.20 19.43
N ALA A 261 -20.73 10.21 20.18
CA ALA A 261 -21.43 10.80 21.32
C ALA A 261 -22.60 11.72 20.92
N ARG A 262 -22.77 12.04 19.64
CA ARG A 262 -23.87 12.85 19.15
C ARG A 262 -25.15 12.02 19.05
N GLU A 263 -26.29 12.62 19.33
CA GLU A 263 -27.62 11.97 19.27
C GLU A 263 -27.83 11.26 17.91
N GLY A 264 -28.28 10.02 17.95
CA GLY A 264 -28.50 9.19 16.76
C GLY A 264 -27.23 8.61 16.13
N ASN A 265 -26.07 8.74 16.76
CA ASN A 265 -24.81 8.19 16.28
C ASN A 265 -24.31 7.07 17.23
N LEU A 266 -23.52 6.16 16.68
CA LEU A 266 -22.87 5.08 17.42
C LEU A 266 -21.43 4.91 16.92
N ALA A 267 -20.46 4.97 17.83
CA ALA A 267 -19.07 4.62 17.53
C ALA A 267 -18.77 3.16 17.88
N LEU A 268 -18.27 2.41 16.91
CA LEU A 268 -17.74 1.06 17.07
C LEU A 268 -16.22 1.14 17.03
N LEU A 269 -15.57 0.99 18.20
CA LEU A 269 -14.13 1.07 18.32
C LEU A 269 -13.49 -0.27 17.97
N MET A 270 -12.72 -0.28 16.89
CA MET A 270 -11.99 -1.48 16.45
C MET A 270 -10.77 -1.71 17.32
N PRO A 271 -10.46 -2.98 17.66
CA PRO A 271 -9.19 -3.32 18.32
C PRO A 271 -8.00 -3.05 17.37
N PRO A 272 -6.78 -2.91 17.90
CA PRO A 272 -5.56 -2.87 17.10
C PRO A 272 -5.48 -4.07 16.16
N PHE A 273 -5.05 -3.82 14.91
CA PHE A 273 -4.85 -4.89 13.94
C PHE A 273 -3.52 -5.61 14.24
N ASP A 274 -3.58 -6.93 14.39
CA ASP A 274 -2.38 -7.74 14.48
C ASP A 274 -1.74 -7.89 13.09
N LYS A 275 -0.68 -7.09 12.86
CA LYS A 275 0.02 -7.08 11.57
C LYS A 275 0.65 -8.43 11.22
N SER A 276 1.03 -9.25 12.20
CA SER A 276 1.62 -10.58 11.96
C SER A 276 0.64 -11.55 11.30
N SER A 277 -0.67 -11.34 11.50
CA SER A 277 -1.72 -12.16 10.87
C SER A 277 -2.02 -11.81 9.42
N LEU A 278 -1.48 -10.70 8.88
CA LEU A 278 -1.84 -10.17 7.56
C LEU A 278 -1.64 -11.20 6.44
N TYR A 279 -0.47 -11.81 6.38
CA TYR A 279 -0.12 -12.77 5.33
C TYR A 279 -0.97 -14.04 5.40
N ASP A 280 -1.27 -14.52 6.61
CA ASP A 280 -2.14 -15.68 6.81
C ASP A 280 -3.57 -15.39 6.35
N ILE A 281 -4.09 -14.20 6.65
CA ILE A 281 -5.40 -13.78 6.19
C ILE A 281 -5.43 -13.69 4.66
N VAL A 282 -4.44 -13.04 4.03
CA VAL A 282 -4.38 -12.91 2.57
C VAL A 282 -4.24 -14.26 1.89
N ARG A 283 -3.50 -15.21 2.47
CA ARG A 283 -3.37 -16.58 1.94
C ARG A 283 -4.67 -17.36 2.02
N ARG A 284 -5.36 -17.26 3.16
CA ARG A 284 -6.57 -18.03 3.46
C ARG A 284 -7.82 -17.42 2.81
N ASP A 285 -8.03 -16.12 3.01
CA ASP A 285 -9.27 -15.41 2.69
C ASP A 285 -9.17 -14.59 1.39
N GLY A 286 -7.96 -14.41 0.87
CA GLY A 286 -7.66 -13.65 -0.34
C GLY A 286 -7.49 -12.16 -0.08
N VAL A 287 -8.45 -11.52 0.55
CA VAL A 287 -8.42 -10.08 0.89
C VAL A 287 -9.05 -9.83 2.26
N LEU A 288 -8.64 -8.73 2.89
CA LEU A 288 -9.30 -8.22 4.08
C LEU A 288 -10.57 -7.43 3.71
N VAL A 289 -11.45 -7.27 4.67
CA VAL A 289 -12.56 -6.34 4.52
C VAL A 289 -12.04 -4.90 4.39
N ARG A 290 -12.80 -4.06 3.71
CA ARG A 290 -12.41 -2.67 3.48
C ARG A 290 -12.13 -1.93 4.79
N LYS A 291 -11.09 -1.09 4.78
CA LYS A 291 -10.75 -0.27 5.93
C LYS A 291 -10.45 -1.07 7.20
N SER A 292 -9.67 -2.15 7.06
CA SER A 292 -9.23 -2.96 8.20
C SER A 292 -8.21 -2.23 9.06
N PHE A 293 -7.30 -1.49 8.43
CA PHE A 293 -6.27 -0.70 9.10
C PHE A 293 -5.84 0.49 8.24
N SER A 294 -5.06 1.37 8.84
CA SER A 294 -4.28 2.40 8.13
C SER A 294 -2.81 2.27 8.51
N LEU A 295 -1.94 2.55 7.55
CA LEU A 295 -0.50 2.62 7.74
C LEU A 295 -0.08 4.08 7.89
N GLY A 296 0.15 4.52 9.13
CA GLY A 296 0.59 5.85 9.47
C GLY A 296 -0.41 6.97 9.17
N GLU A 297 -0.08 8.15 9.63
CA GLU A 297 -0.82 9.39 9.44
C GLU A 297 -0.56 10.03 8.07
N ALA A 298 -1.38 10.99 7.68
CA ALA A 298 -1.23 11.67 6.38
C ALA A 298 0.15 12.33 6.16
N PRO A 299 0.82 12.95 7.15
CA PRO A 299 2.18 13.45 7.00
C PRO A 299 3.20 12.35 6.69
N ASP A 300 3.04 11.16 7.28
CA ASP A 300 3.95 10.02 7.09
C ASP A 300 3.86 9.42 5.69
N LYS A 301 2.79 9.72 4.95
CA LYS A 301 2.51 9.23 3.59
C LYS A 301 2.81 10.23 2.48
N ARG A 302 3.20 11.47 2.82
CA ARG A 302 3.38 12.54 1.83
C ARG A 302 4.80 12.60 1.30
N PHE A 303 4.90 13.28 0.13
CA PHE A 303 6.15 13.66 -0.51
C PHE A 303 7.03 12.46 -0.88
N TYR A 304 6.47 11.58 -1.73
CA TYR A 304 7.28 10.63 -2.48
C TYR A 304 8.07 11.41 -3.53
N LEU A 305 9.35 11.11 -3.66
CA LEU A 305 10.29 11.89 -4.47
C LEU A 305 10.92 11.04 -5.56
N GLU A 306 10.91 9.73 -5.38
CA GLU A 306 11.43 8.77 -6.31
C GLU A 306 10.49 8.64 -7.51
N ALA A 307 11.00 8.99 -8.68
CA ALA A 307 10.26 8.92 -9.94
C ALA A 307 10.94 7.96 -10.90
N ARG A 308 10.15 7.35 -11.78
CA ARG A 308 10.66 6.49 -12.85
C ARG A 308 10.01 6.86 -14.18
N LYS A 309 10.80 6.84 -15.26
CA LYS A 309 10.28 6.93 -16.63
C LYS A 309 9.50 5.66 -16.98
N ILE A 310 8.31 5.80 -17.56
CA ILE A 310 7.43 4.68 -17.95
C ILE A 310 7.16 4.62 -19.45
N THR A 311 7.82 5.46 -20.21
CA THR A 311 7.87 5.46 -21.69
C THR A 311 9.30 5.22 -22.14
N ARG A 312 9.44 4.72 -23.35
CA ARG A 312 10.72 4.64 -24.08
C ARG A 312 11.18 6.01 -24.55
#